data_b63788e143aff7cace8a40a083df2265
#
_entry.id   b63788e143aff7cace8a40a083df2265
#
_cell.length_a   1.000
_cell.length_b   1.000
_cell.length_c   1.000
_cell.angle_alpha   90.00
_cell.angle_beta   90.00
_cell.angle_gamma   90.00
#
_symmetry.space_group_name_H-M   'P 1'
#
loop_
_entity.id
_entity.type
_entity.pdbx_description
1 polymer ?
#
loop_
_entity_poly.entity_id
_entity_poly.type
_entity_poly.pdbx_seq_one_letter_code
_entity_poly.pdbx_strand_id
1 'polypeptide(L)'
;MSDLTRCAGCGGPLDENGVCGACAGASGPRRSKTLIVQVPGFEPEGVAPEPSGDDLARVPLPAGWEIALEVLEGAETGKHYRVTRSRVLIGRGGCEVPLSDPRVSRRHASLEIYGATCVLLKDLGSTNGTWVNGRRASSCQLQDGDEIRIGDTRLTITIGAAP
;
A
#
# COMPACT_ATOMS: atom_id res chain seq x y z
N MET A 1 46.99 -15.19 3.09
CA MET A 1 46.26 -16.34 2.51
C MET A 1 44.86 -16.30 3.11
N SER A 2 43.91 -15.88 2.32
CA SER A 2 42.52 -15.60 2.78
C SER A 2 41.77 -16.92 2.87
N ASP A 3 41.34 -17.31 4.05
CA ASP A 3 40.48 -18.48 4.29
C ASP A 3 39.12 -18.24 3.65
N LEU A 4 38.91 -18.76 2.45
CA LEU A 4 37.63 -18.70 1.72
C LEU A 4 36.65 -19.82 2.12
N THR A 5 36.84 -20.41 3.31
CA THR A 5 36.06 -21.55 3.79
C THR A 5 34.92 -21.18 4.73
N ARG A 6 34.66 -19.87 4.94
CA ARG A 6 33.61 -19.41 5.85
C ARG A 6 32.57 -18.51 5.17
N CYS A 7 31.31 -18.77 5.41
CA CYS A 7 30.19 -17.98 4.92
C CYS A 7 30.23 -16.55 5.49
N ALA A 8 30.19 -15.56 4.61
CA ALA A 8 30.18 -14.15 5.00
C ALA A 8 28.92 -13.71 5.77
N GLY A 9 27.85 -14.51 5.74
CA GLY A 9 26.58 -14.16 6.40
C GLY A 9 26.38 -14.76 7.80
N CYS A 10 26.91 -15.95 8.07
CA CYS A 10 26.73 -16.63 9.36
C CYS A 10 28.02 -17.18 9.98
N GLY A 11 29.15 -17.07 9.28
CA GLY A 11 30.46 -17.59 9.73
C GLY A 11 30.59 -19.12 9.74
N GLY A 12 29.58 -19.86 9.24
CA GLY A 12 29.59 -21.32 9.17
C GLY A 12 30.46 -21.85 8.04
N PRO A 13 30.84 -23.17 8.07
CA PRO A 13 31.65 -23.77 7.03
C PRO A 13 30.87 -23.83 5.71
N LEU A 14 31.59 -23.57 4.60
CA LEU A 14 31.10 -23.78 3.21
C LEU A 14 31.44 -25.21 2.78
N ASP A 15 30.54 -25.80 1.98
CA ASP A 15 30.82 -27.09 1.32
C ASP A 15 31.76 -26.94 0.13
N GLU A 16 32.10 -28.05 -0.53
CA GLU A 16 33.01 -28.09 -1.69
C GLU A 16 32.53 -27.23 -2.87
N ASN A 17 31.25 -26.83 -2.88
CA ASN A 17 30.65 -25.99 -3.92
C ASN A 17 30.47 -24.52 -3.46
N GLY A 18 31.01 -24.16 -2.29
CA GLY A 18 30.89 -22.80 -1.75
C GLY A 18 29.52 -22.46 -1.17
N VAL A 19 28.70 -23.47 -0.90
CA VAL A 19 27.34 -23.30 -0.36
C VAL A 19 27.36 -23.50 1.16
N CYS A 20 26.76 -22.57 1.90
CA CYS A 20 26.63 -22.67 3.34
C CYS A 20 25.39 -23.49 3.73
N GLY A 21 25.57 -24.67 4.28
CA GLY A 21 24.46 -25.53 4.71
C GLY A 21 23.50 -24.89 5.71
N ALA A 22 23.97 -23.92 6.51
CA ALA A 22 23.14 -23.18 7.44
C ALA A 22 22.31 -22.07 6.75
N CYS A 23 22.82 -21.50 5.62
CA CYS A 23 22.13 -20.45 4.87
C CYS A 23 21.37 -20.99 3.66
N ALA A 24 21.76 -22.11 3.06
CA ALA A 24 21.11 -22.73 1.91
C ALA A 24 19.70 -23.26 2.24
N GLY A 25 19.38 -23.50 3.49
CA GLY A 25 18.04 -23.85 3.96
C GLY A 25 17.09 -22.64 4.19
N ALA A 26 17.57 -21.41 3.99
CA ALA A 26 16.81 -20.18 4.31
C ALA A 26 16.08 -19.55 3.11
N SER A 27 15.98 -20.24 1.98
CA SER A 27 15.20 -19.78 0.81
C SER A 27 13.72 -20.20 0.86
N GLY A 28 13.17 -20.36 2.05
CA GLY A 28 11.72 -20.46 2.26
C GLY A 28 11.19 -19.16 2.82
N PRO A 29 9.95 -18.75 2.46
CA PRO A 29 9.32 -17.61 3.11
C PRO A 29 9.31 -17.91 4.62
N ARG A 30 9.90 -17.01 5.41
CA ARG A 30 9.81 -17.07 6.87
C ARG A 30 8.33 -16.98 7.22
N ARG A 31 7.68 -18.14 7.33
CA ARG A 31 6.42 -18.23 8.06
C ARG A 31 6.77 -17.85 9.50
N SER A 32 6.46 -16.64 9.87
CA SER A 32 6.32 -16.29 11.27
C SER A 32 5.39 -17.33 11.88
N LYS A 33 5.94 -18.28 12.62
CA LYS A 33 5.15 -19.07 13.55
C LYS A 33 4.70 -18.08 14.63
N THR A 34 3.57 -17.45 14.40
CA THR A 34 2.79 -16.87 15.47
C THR A 34 2.49 -18.05 16.40
N LEU A 35 3.17 -18.08 17.53
CA LEU A 35 2.81 -18.94 18.64
C LEU A 35 1.40 -18.52 19.05
N ILE A 36 0.41 -19.23 18.54
CA ILE A 36 -0.94 -19.15 19.07
C ILE A 36 -0.84 -19.82 20.43
N VAL A 37 -0.71 -19.01 21.47
CA VAL A 37 -0.93 -19.45 22.84
C VAL A 37 -2.42 -19.75 22.90
N GLN A 38 -2.77 -21.03 22.82
CA GLN A 38 -4.12 -21.48 23.10
C GLN A 38 -4.37 -21.24 24.58
N VAL A 39 -5.11 -20.18 24.88
CA VAL A 39 -5.69 -19.95 26.19
C VAL A 39 -6.91 -20.87 26.27
N PRO A 40 -6.95 -21.90 27.14
CA PRO A 40 -8.12 -22.78 27.26
C PRO A 40 -9.30 -21.94 27.74
N GLY A 41 -10.37 -21.92 26.97
CA GLY A 41 -11.62 -21.23 27.32
C GLY A 41 -11.92 -19.94 26.56
N PHE A 42 -11.08 -19.50 25.64
CA PHE A 42 -11.43 -18.43 24.70
C PHE A 42 -11.89 -19.07 23.39
N GLU A 43 -13.18 -19.32 23.24
CA GLU A 43 -13.79 -19.51 21.94
C GLU A 43 -13.90 -18.12 21.31
N PRO A 44 -13.27 -17.86 20.15
CA PRO A 44 -13.49 -16.60 19.43
C PRO A 44 -14.90 -16.63 18.85
N GLU A 45 -15.88 -16.19 19.65
CA GLU A 45 -17.19 -15.88 19.13
C GLU A 45 -17.04 -14.76 18.09
N GLY A 46 -17.19 -15.15 16.81
CA GLY A 46 -17.44 -14.22 15.74
C GLY A 46 -16.36 -13.17 15.52
N VAL A 47 -15.17 -13.58 15.06
CA VAL A 47 -14.36 -12.66 14.27
C VAL A 47 -15.18 -12.35 13.03
N ALA A 48 -15.82 -11.19 13.03
CA ALA A 48 -16.44 -10.69 11.81
C ALA A 48 -15.38 -10.77 10.70
N PRO A 49 -15.70 -11.34 9.53
CA PRO A 49 -14.75 -11.39 8.43
C PRO A 49 -14.24 -9.97 8.20
N GLU A 50 -12.94 -9.80 8.11
CA GLU A 50 -12.34 -8.53 7.72
C GLU A 50 -13.08 -8.04 6.47
N PRO A 51 -13.60 -6.79 6.45
CA PRO A 51 -14.38 -6.32 5.33
C PRO A 51 -13.55 -6.48 4.07
N SER A 52 -14.08 -7.26 3.12
CA SER A 52 -13.42 -7.44 1.82
C SER A 52 -13.29 -6.07 1.17
N GLY A 53 -12.23 -5.86 0.38
CA GLY A 53 -11.96 -4.56 -0.21
C GLY A 53 -13.14 -3.95 -1.00
N ASP A 54 -14.12 -4.74 -1.40
CA ASP A 54 -15.33 -4.28 -2.09
C ASP A 54 -16.39 -3.74 -1.11
N ASP A 55 -16.41 -4.20 0.14
CA ASP A 55 -17.34 -3.70 1.16
C ASP A 55 -16.95 -2.29 1.62
N LEU A 56 -15.65 -1.99 1.70
CA LEU A 56 -15.17 -0.63 2.02
C LEU A 56 -15.58 0.41 0.96
N ALA A 57 -15.71 0.00 -0.31
CA ALA A 57 -16.12 0.91 -1.38
C ALA A 57 -17.56 1.43 -1.21
N ARG A 58 -18.37 0.80 -0.37
CA ARG A 58 -19.77 1.16 -0.11
C ARG A 58 -19.97 1.96 1.17
N VAL A 59 -18.95 2.01 2.03
CA VAL A 59 -19.05 2.75 3.30
C VAL A 59 -18.83 4.23 3.02
N PRO A 60 -19.79 5.11 3.40
CA PRO A 60 -19.59 6.55 3.29
C PRO A 60 -18.50 7.02 4.25
N LEU A 61 -17.90 8.17 3.94
CA LEU A 61 -16.95 8.81 4.84
C LEU A 61 -17.64 9.18 6.17
N PRO A 62 -16.90 9.19 7.28
CA PRO A 62 -17.40 9.72 8.53
C PRO A 62 -17.91 11.15 8.36
N ALA A 63 -19.04 11.48 8.99
CA ALA A 63 -19.60 12.82 8.93
C ALA A 63 -18.60 13.86 9.46
N GLY A 64 -18.51 14.99 8.77
CA GLY A 64 -17.61 16.08 9.16
C GLY A 64 -16.19 15.98 8.61
N TRP A 65 -15.90 15.01 7.72
CA TRP A 65 -14.61 14.92 7.06
C TRP A 65 -14.73 15.17 5.56
N GLU A 66 -13.80 15.94 5.04
CA GLU A 66 -13.64 16.17 3.61
C GLU A 66 -12.24 15.74 3.17
N ILE A 67 -12.19 14.87 2.16
CA ILE A 67 -10.95 14.45 1.53
C ILE A 67 -11.08 14.78 0.06
N ALA A 68 -10.11 15.47 -0.48
CA ALA A 68 -10.03 15.81 -1.88
C ALA A 68 -8.65 15.51 -2.46
N LEU A 69 -8.63 15.15 -3.73
CA LEU A 69 -7.42 15.04 -4.54
C LEU A 69 -7.43 16.15 -5.58
N GLU A 70 -6.37 16.92 -5.64
CA GLU A 70 -6.18 17.95 -6.66
C GLU A 70 -5.06 17.54 -7.61
N VAL A 71 -5.26 17.69 -8.90
CA VAL A 71 -4.24 17.41 -9.91
C VAL A 71 -3.36 18.64 -10.08
N LEU A 72 -2.11 18.53 -9.66
CA LEU A 72 -1.10 19.60 -9.77
C LEU A 72 -0.45 19.60 -11.14
N GLU A 73 -0.20 18.43 -11.72
CA GLU A 73 0.50 18.27 -13.00
C GLU A 73 -0.05 17.07 -13.76
N GLY A 74 -0.17 17.19 -15.08
CA GLY A 74 -0.65 16.14 -15.97
C GLY A 74 -1.72 16.67 -16.93
N ALA A 75 -2.37 15.74 -17.66
CA ALA A 75 -3.41 16.08 -18.63
C ALA A 75 -4.67 16.73 -18.00
N GLU A 76 -4.83 16.59 -16.69
CA GLU A 76 -6.01 17.03 -15.95
C GLU A 76 -5.69 18.07 -14.87
N THR A 77 -4.59 18.80 -15.04
CA THR A 77 -4.16 19.84 -14.11
C THR A 77 -5.31 20.78 -13.72
N GLY A 78 -5.45 21.02 -12.41
CA GLY A 78 -6.50 21.88 -11.85
C GLY A 78 -7.83 21.17 -11.60
N LYS A 79 -7.94 19.87 -11.90
CA LYS A 79 -9.12 19.10 -11.50
C LYS A 79 -9.07 18.72 -10.04
N HIS A 80 -10.23 18.81 -9.39
CA HIS A 80 -10.43 18.40 -8.01
C HIS A 80 -11.38 17.20 -7.97
N TYR A 81 -10.97 16.17 -7.26
CA TYR A 81 -11.77 14.96 -7.05
C TYR A 81 -12.12 14.84 -5.58
N ARG A 82 -13.38 15.04 -5.25
CA ARG A 82 -13.87 14.86 -3.88
C ARG A 82 -14.06 13.38 -3.60
N VAL A 83 -13.46 12.91 -2.54
CA VAL A 83 -13.60 11.55 -2.04
C VAL A 83 -14.87 11.46 -1.18
N THR A 84 -15.82 10.64 -1.58
CA THR A 84 -17.12 10.48 -0.92
C THR A 84 -17.33 9.12 -0.28
N ARG A 85 -16.38 8.21 -0.48
CA ARG A 85 -16.46 6.82 0.01
C ARG A 85 -15.16 6.42 0.70
N SER A 86 -15.25 5.47 1.59
CA SER A 86 -14.08 4.96 2.32
C SER A 86 -13.06 4.21 1.44
N ARG A 87 -13.43 3.86 0.21
CA ARG A 87 -12.49 3.35 -0.79
C ARG A 87 -12.76 3.99 -2.14
N VAL A 88 -11.69 4.49 -2.76
CA VAL A 88 -11.71 5.15 -4.06
C VAL A 88 -10.58 4.58 -4.91
N LEU A 89 -10.88 4.24 -6.16
CA LEU A 89 -9.89 3.77 -7.12
C LEU A 89 -9.35 4.94 -7.95
N ILE A 90 -8.05 4.92 -8.16
CA ILE A 90 -7.31 5.86 -9.00
C ILE A 90 -6.76 5.10 -10.19
N GLY A 91 -6.98 5.59 -11.41
CA GLY A 91 -6.48 4.92 -12.59
C GLY A 91 -6.98 5.52 -13.90
N ARG A 92 -6.56 4.94 -15.03
CA ARG A 92 -6.86 5.47 -16.35
C ARG A 92 -8.30 5.23 -16.82
N GLY A 93 -9.02 4.30 -16.24
CA GLY A 93 -10.37 4.02 -16.74
C GLY A 93 -11.25 3.27 -15.76
N GLY A 94 -12.53 3.69 -15.67
CA GLY A 94 -13.53 3.06 -14.83
C GLY A 94 -13.29 3.24 -13.33
N CYS A 95 -12.56 4.27 -12.95
CA CYS A 95 -12.22 4.61 -11.56
C CYS A 95 -12.96 5.87 -11.12
N GLU A 96 -13.08 6.08 -9.81
CA GLU A 96 -13.66 7.30 -9.25
C GLU A 96 -12.76 8.51 -9.49
N VAL A 97 -11.44 8.29 -9.54
CA VAL A 97 -10.45 9.30 -9.92
C VAL A 97 -9.83 8.87 -11.25
N PRO A 98 -10.44 9.24 -12.39
CA PRO A 98 -9.91 8.92 -13.71
C PRO A 98 -8.74 9.85 -14.05
N LEU A 99 -7.62 9.26 -14.47
CA LEU A 99 -6.43 9.98 -14.92
C LEU A 99 -6.16 9.62 -16.39
N SER A 100 -6.14 10.61 -17.28
CA SER A 100 -5.98 10.42 -18.74
C SER A 100 -4.52 10.22 -19.16
N ASP A 101 -3.65 9.77 -18.27
CA ASP A 101 -2.23 9.54 -18.53
C ASP A 101 -2.01 8.10 -19.06
N PRO A 102 -1.36 7.91 -20.21
CA PRO A 102 -1.08 6.59 -20.79
C PRO A 102 -0.16 5.73 -19.92
N ARG A 103 0.65 6.34 -19.04
CA ARG A 103 1.51 5.64 -18.08
C ARG A 103 0.77 5.15 -16.85
N VAL A 104 -0.48 5.55 -16.67
CA VAL A 104 -1.32 5.12 -15.56
C VAL A 104 -2.03 3.82 -15.94
N SER A 105 -1.97 2.81 -15.08
CA SER A 105 -2.71 1.55 -15.24
C SER A 105 -4.22 1.81 -15.12
N ARG A 106 -5.04 0.94 -15.72
CA ARG A 106 -6.51 1.08 -15.66
C ARG A 106 -7.02 1.16 -14.21
N ARG A 107 -6.50 0.30 -13.33
CA ARG A 107 -6.65 0.34 -11.88
C ARG A 107 -5.23 0.44 -11.33
N HIS A 108 -4.79 1.64 -10.97
CA HIS A 108 -3.40 1.89 -10.60
C HIS A 108 -3.18 1.80 -9.10
N ALA A 109 -3.99 2.51 -8.35
CA ALA A 109 -3.92 2.57 -6.90
C ALA A 109 -5.32 2.64 -6.29
N SER A 110 -5.43 2.32 -5.01
CA SER A 110 -6.62 2.56 -4.20
C SER A 110 -6.28 3.48 -3.03
N LEU A 111 -7.19 4.38 -2.77
CA LEU A 111 -7.21 5.20 -1.55
C LEU A 111 -8.23 4.57 -0.61
N GLU A 112 -7.80 4.17 0.58
CA GLU A 112 -8.63 3.52 1.59
C GLU A 112 -8.65 4.38 2.86
N ILE A 113 -9.83 4.64 3.40
CA ILE A 113 -10.02 5.52 4.53
C ILE A 113 -10.57 4.71 5.70
N TYR A 114 -9.82 4.69 6.78
CA TYR A 114 -10.14 3.98 8.01
C TYR A 114 -10.39 4.98 9.15
N GLY A 115 -11.66 5.22 9.43
CA GLY A 115 -12.04 6.22 10.44
C GLY A 115 -11.67 7.65 10.04
N ALA A 116 -11.52 8.51 11.03
CA ALA A 116 -11.32 9.95 10.82
C ALA A 116 -9.86 10.36 10.51
N THR A 117 -8.87 9.50 10.76
CA THR A 117 -7.45 9.92 10.76
C THR A 117 -6.52 9.03 9.96
N CYS A 118 -6.99 7.91 9.43
CA CYS A 118 -6.13 6.99 8.70
C CYS A 118 -6.54 6.92 7.22
N VAL A 119 -5.77 7.54 6.37
CA VAL A 119 -5.91 7.48 4.92
C VAL A 119 -4.73 6.69 4.37
N LEU A 120 -5.01 5.58 3.72
CA LEU A 120 -4.02 4.65 3.21
C LEU A 120 -4.06 4.62 1.68
N LEU A 121 -2.93 4.88 1.05
CA LEU A 121 -2.75 4.67 -0.39
C LEU A 121 -2.13 3.29 -0.62
N LYS A 122 -2.70 2.50 -1.52
CA LYS A 122 -2.16 1.19 -1.93
C LYS A 122 -1.98 1.14 -3.44
N ASP A 123 -0.81 0.76 -3.89
CA ASP A 123 -0.55 0.41 -5.29
C ASP A 123 -1.17 -0.96 -5.60
N LEU A 124 -1.89 -1.07 -6.70
CA LEU A 124 -2.59 -2.30 -7.10
C LEU A 124 -1.78 -3.13 -8.12
N GLY A 125 -0.47 -3.11 -8.00
CA GLY A 125 0.43 -3.79 -8.94
C GLY A 125 0.56 -3.01 -10.25
N SER A 126 0.66 -1.69 -10.15
CA SER A 126 0.79 -0.82 -11.30
C SER A 126 2.09 -1.05 -12.08
N THR A 127 2.05 -0.79 -13.39
CA THR A 127 3.23 -0.99 -14.27
C THR A 127 4.38 -0.04 -13.93
N ASN A 128 4.08 1.22 -13.65
CA ASN A 128 5.08 2.26 -13.41
C ASN A 128 5.30 2.58 -11.92
N GLY A 129 4.46 2.05 -11.05
CA GLY A 129 4.53 2.28 -9.61
C GLY A 129 3.89 3.61 -9.17
N THR A 130 3.65 3.70 -7.87
CA THR A 130 3.10 4.86 -7.17
C THR A 130 4.19 5.48 -6.31
N TRP A 131 4.24 6.80 -6.23
CA TRP A 131 5.23 7.56 -5.47
C TRP A 131 4.53 8.53 -4.53
N VAL A 132 5.00 8.63 -3.30
CA VAL A 132 4.51 9.59 -2.30
C VAL A 132 5.69 10.41 -1.80
N ASN A 133 5.61 11.72 -1.93
CA ASN A 133 6.68 12.67 -1.56
C ASN A 133 8.05 12.27 -2.14
N GLY A 134 8.07 11.83 -3.41
CA GLY A 134 9.28 11.39 -4.10
C GLY A 134 9.78 10.00 -3.75
N ARG A 135 9.11 9.25 -2.87
CA ARG A 135 9.45 7.87 -2.50
C ARG A 135 8.47 6.88 -3.08
N ARG A 136 8.99 5.81 -3.68
CA ARG A 136 8.13 4.75 -4.20
C ARG A 136 7.43 4.02 -3.07
N ALA A 137 6.12 3.89 -3.17
CA ALA A 137 5.29 3.26 -2.15
C ALA A 137 4.39 2.16 -2.78
N SER A 138 4.40 0.98 -2.18
CA SER A 138 3.38 -0.06 -2.46
C SER A 138 2.17 0.09 -1.54
N SER A 139 2.39 0.63 -0.34
CA SER A 139 1.37 1.02 0.61
C SER A 139 1.93 2.11 1.51
N CYS A 140 1.20 3.20 1.69
CA CYS A 140 1.64 4.35 2.49
C CYS A 140 0.45 5.04 3.13
N GLN A 141 0.56 5.38 4.41
CA GLN A 141 -0.39 6.27 5.07
C GLN A 141 -0.13 7.70 4.61
N LEU A 142 -1.18 8.39 4.19
CA LEU A 142 -1.12 9.76 3.73
C LEU A 142 -1.50 10.74 4.83
N GLN A 143 -0.89 11.92 4.74
CA GLN A 143 -1.21 13.08 5.55
C GLN A 143 -1.73 14.22 4.67
N ASP A 144 -2.32 15.23 5.32
CA ASP A 144 -2.76 16.43 4.61
C ASP A 144 -1.59 17.11 3.89
N GLY A 145 -1.79 17.45 2.62
CA GLY A 145 -0.78 18.07 1.78
C GLY A 145 0.24 17.12 1.15
N ASP A 146 0.14 15.80 1.35
CA ASP A 146 1.06 14.86 0.71
C ASP A 146 0.92 14.88 -0.82
N GLU A 147 2.08 14.82 -1.50
CA GLU A 147 2.16 14.73 -2.96
C GLU A 147 2.20 13.27 -3.41
N ILE A 148 1.30 12.91 -4.31
CA ILE A 148 1.21 11.59 -4.92
C ILE A 148 1.56 11.71 -6.39
N ARG A 149 2.52 10.92 -6.88
CA ARG A 149 2.83 10.83 -8.31
C ARG A 149 2.47 9.46 -8.84
N ILE A 150 1.69 9.44 -9.90
CA ILE A 150 1.18 8.26 -10.59
C ILE A 150 1.42 8.44 -12.08
N GLY A 151 2.38 7.71 -12.65
CA GLY A 151 2.84 7.97 -14.01
C GLY A 151 3.49 9.34 -14.14
N ASP A 152 3.02 10.16 -15.07
CA ASP A 152 3.43 11.56 -15.25
C ASP A 152 2.50 12.55 -14.52
N THR A 153 1.45 12.05 -13.87
CA THR A 153 0.47 12.86 -13.14
C THR A 153 0.88 13.04 -11.69
N ARG A 154 0.84 14.28 -11.21
CA ARG A 154 1.00 14.63 -9.79
C ARG A 154 -0.31 15.09 -9.19
N LEU A 155 -0.59 14.58 -8.02
CA LEU A 155 -1.77 14.94 -7.23
C LEU A 155 -1.32 15.37 -5.84
N THR A 156 -2.07 16.25 -5.22
CA THR A 156 -1.99 16.49 -3.78
C THR A 156 -3.27 16.03 -3.11
N ILE A 157 -3.15 15.56 -1.89
CA ILE A 157 -4.30 15.20 -1.07
C ILE A 157 -4.56 16.28 -0.03
N THR A 158 -5.82 16.66 0.12
CA THR A 158 -6.30 17.50 1.21
C THR A 158 -7.17 16.67 2.14
N ILE A 159 -6.85 16.67 3.41
CA ILE A 159 -7.57 15.95 4.45
C ILE A 159 -7.98 16.97 5.51
N GLY A 160 -9.26 17.29 5.60
CA GLY A 160 -9.76 18.31 6.51
C GLY A 160 -11.12 18.01 7.09
N ALA A 161 -11.52 18.81 8.06
CA ALA A 161 -12.91 18.83 8.52
C ALA A 161 -13.74 19.59 7.47
N ALA A 162 -14.91 19.07 7.15
CA ALA A 162 -15.87 19.79 6.33
C ALA A 162 -16.30 21.09 7.05
N PRO A 163 -16.42 22.22 6.33
CA PRO A 163 -16.83 23.49 6.91
C PRO A 163 -18.23 23.46 7.51
#